data_341b8918c7fca19bf9540435447ddc98
#
_entry.id   341b8918c7fca19bf9540435447ddc98
#
_cell.length_a   1.000
_cell.length_b   1.000
_cell.length_c   1.000
_cell.angle_alpha   90.00
_cell.angle_beta   90.00
_cell.angle_gamma   90.00
#
_symmetry.space_group_name_H-M   'P 1'
#
loop_
_entity.id
_entity.type
_entity.pdbx_description
1 polymer ?
#
loop_
_entity_poly.entity_id
_entity_poly.type
_entity_poly.pdbx_seq_one_letter_code
_entity_poly.pdbx_strand_id
1 'polypeptide(L)'
;MVLVSVADEAETEPAPGTNLAVFGGPPDRPETTHWEQELWSENPGMPPSAVGPDDPVVRAADGEIPHRDLLAAAASVVDRHGIDAETRVALRSDLADSRALAAGVIAPLSVGGTVVLTHGESDRESGESRGDLAVVVDDEVEAPEADRATLPTLESC
;
A
#
# COMPACT_ATOMS: atom_id res chain seq x y z
N MET A 1 -14.63 -11.67 10.46
CA MET A 1 -15.09 -11.94 9.07
C MET A 1 -13.91 -12.50 8.29
N VAL A 2 -14.13 -13.51 7.45
CA VAL A 2 -13.16 -14.02 6.48
C VAL A 2 -13.69 -13.66 5.09
N LEU A 3 -12.83 -13.12 4.23
CA LEU A 3 -13.16 -12.73 2.85
C LEU A 3 -12.31 -13.58 1.90
N VAL A 4 -12.95 -14.29 0.98
CA VAL A 4 -12.30 -15.16 -0.01
C VAL A 4 -12.89 -14.95 -1.41
N SER A 5 -12.23 -15.48 -2.44
CA SER A 5 -12.83 -15.54 -3.77
C SER A 5 -14.07 -16.46 -3.74
N VAL A 6 -15.09 -16.14 -4.53
CA VAL A 6 -16.26 -17.02 -4.69
C VAL A 6 -15.86 -18.44 -5.15
N ALA A 7 -14.76 -18.57 -5.90
CA ALA A 7 -14.23 -19.87 -6.31
C ALA A 7 -13.77 -20.76 -5.14
N ASP A 8 -13.35 -20.13 -4.04
CA ASP A 8 -12.83 -20.82 -2.84
C ASP A 8 -13.90 -20.99 -1.75
N GLU A 9 -15.12 -20.51 -2.00
CA GLU A 9 -16.22 -20.56 -1.02
C GLU A 9 -16.47 -21.98 -0.51
N ALA A 10 -16.54 -22.93 -1.43
CA ALA A 10 -16.88 -24.32 -1.11
C ALA A 10 -15.83 -24.99 -0.19
N GLU A 11 -14.58 -24.60 -0.32
CA GLU A 11 -13.43 -25.15 0.43
C GLU A 11 -13.16 -24.41 1.74
N THR A 12 -13.80 -23.24 1.93
CA THR A 12 -13.59 -22.41 3.10
C THR A 12 -14.63 -22.69 4.18
N GLU A 13 -14.16 -23.13 5.36
CA GLU A 13 -14.98 -23.32 6.56
C GLU A 13 -14.52 -22.33 7.64
N PRO A 14 -15.26 -21.22 7.87
CA PRO A 14 -14.86 -20.25 8.88
C PRO A 14 -15.01 -20.82 10.30
N ALA A 15 -14.20 -20.35 11.23
CA ALA A 15 -14.32 -20.71 12.63
C ALA A 15 -15.71 -20.33 13.19
N PRO A 16 -16.22 -21.06 14.21
CA PRO A 16 -17.52 -20.74 14.83
C PRO A 16 -17.60 -19.27 15.27
N GLY A 17 -18.67 -18.59 14.88
CA GLY A 17 -18.90 -17.16 15.16
C GLY A 17 -18.19 -16.20 14.19
N THR A 18 -17.55 -16.71 13.15
CA THR A 18 -16.93 -15.88 12.10
C THR A 18 -17.79 -15.91 10.84
N ASN A 19 -18.14 -14.72 10.31
CA ASN A 19 -18.89 -14.61 9.08
C ASN A 19 -17.95 -14.85 7.88
N LEU A 20 -18.44 -15.59 6.88
CA LEU A 20 -17.81 -15.73 5.58
C LEU A 20 -18.38 -14.68 4.62
N ALA A 21 -17.51 -14.06 3.86
CA ALA A 21 -17.86 -13.19 2.75
C ALA A 21 -17.08 -13.59 1.50
N VAL A 22 -17.69 -13.44 0.33
CA VAL A 22 -17.03 -13.72 -0.95
C VAL A 22 -17.04 -12.49 -1.86
N PHE A 23 -16.02 -12.44 -2.73
CA PHE A 23 -15.89 -11.45 -3.80
C PHE A 23 -15.71 -12.16 -5.16
N GLY A 24 -15.96 -11.41 -6.24
CA GLY A 24 -15.82 -11.90 -7.61
C GLY A 24 -17.05 -12.60 -8.16
N GLY A 25 -18.19 -12.55 -7.44
CA GLY A 25 -19.48 -13.09 -7.84
C GLY A 25 -20.40 -13.40 -6.67
N PRO A 26 -21.67 -13.75 -6.95
CA PRO A 26 -22.62 -14.07 -5.90
C PRO A 26 -22.24 -15.38 -5.19
N PRO A 27 -22.46 -15.47 -3.85
CA PRO A 27 -22.20 -16.69 -3.10
C PRO A 27 -23.16 -17.81 -3.48
N ASP A 28 -22.70 -19.06 -3.35
CA ASP A 28 -23.53 -20.25 -3.49
C ASP A 28 -24.30 -20.56 -2.19
N ARG A 29 -23.77 -20.18 -1.03
CA ARG A 29 -24.39 -20.41 0.28
C ARG A 29 -25.19 -19.20 0.71
N PRO A 30 -26.46 -19.37 1.14
CA PRO A 30 -27.33 -18.24 1.52
C PRO A 30 -26.86 -17.49 2.78
N GLU A 31 -26.04 -18.11 3.63
CA GLU A 31 -25.45 -17.51 4.82
C GLU A 31 -24.14 -16.74 4.54
N THR A 32 -23.58 -16.90 3.34
CA THR A 32 -22.36 -16.18 2.96
C THR A 32 -22.69 -14.79 2.45
N THR A 33 -21.95 -13.80 2.90
CA THR A 33 -22.13 -12.40 2.49
C THR A 33 -21.54 -12.18 1.09
N HIS A 34 -22.31 -11.57 0.21
CA HIS A 34 -21.83 -11.08 -1.07
C HIS A 34 -21.16 -9.72 -0.88
N TRP A 35 -19.83 -9.68 -0.87
CA TRP A 35 -19.06 -8.48 -0.50
C TRP A 35 -19.39 -7.25 -1.35
N GLU A 36 -19.44 -7.42 -2.67
CA GLU A 36 -19.72 -6.33 -3.60
C GLU A 36 -21.14 -5.79 -3.40
N GLN A 37 -22.12 -6.64 -3.12
CA GLN A 37 -23.49 -6.22 -2.88
C GLN A 37 -23.59 -5.39 -1.60
N GLU A 38 -22.94 -5.81 -0.52
CA GLU A 38 -22.89 -5.04 0.73
C GLU A 38 -22.19 -3.69 0.50
N LEU A 39 -21.05 -3.69 -0.19
CA LEU A 39 -20.30 -2.46 -0.50
C LEU A 39 -21.13 -1.47 -1.30
N TRP A 40 -21.90 -1.95 -2.29
CA TRP A 40 -22.77 -1.09 -3.10
C TRP A 40 -24.05 -0.64 -2.36
N SER A 41 -24.47 -1.38 -1.34
CA SER A 41 -25.62 -1.02 -0.51
C SER A 41 -25.28 0.02 0.57
N GLU A 42 -24.00 0.07 0.97
CA GLU A 42 -23.52 1.07 1.90
C GLU A 42 -23.56 2.46 1.26
N ASN A 43 -24.16 3.40 1.97
CA ASN A 43 -24.10 4.80 1.55
C ASN A 43 -22.64 5.26 1.69
N PRO A 44 -21.94 5.71 0.62
CA PRO A 44 -20.58 6.18 0.71
C PRO A 44 -20.51 7.52 1.44
N GLY A 45 -20.86 7.50 2.71
CA GLY A 45 -20.66 8.62 3.62
C GLY A 45 -19.20 8.63 4.04
N MET A 46 -18.45 9.65 3.66
CA MET A 46 -17.18 9.92 4.32
C MET A 46 -17.51 10.49 5.70
N PRO A 47 -17.37 9.73 6.79
CA PRO A 47 -17.57 10.28 8.11
C PRO A 47 -16.60 11.44 8.31
N PRO A 48 -17.00 12.53 8.98
CA PRO A 48 -16.09 13.62 9.28
C PRO A 48 -14.92 13.05 10.09
N SER A 49 -13.72 13.18 9.55
CA SER A 49 -12.51 12.78 10.25
C SER A 49 -12.04 13.94 11.12
N ALA A 50 -11.83 13.65 12.41
CA ALA A 50 -11.20 14.59 13.32
C ALA A 50 -9.65 14.48 13.30
N VAL A 51 -9.09 13.77 12.31
CA VAL A 51 -7.65 13.55 12.19
C VAL A 51 -6.95 14.85 11.80
N GLY A 52 -6.01 15.27 12.64
CA GLY A 52 -5.15 16.43 12.42
C GLY A 52 -3.75 16.04 11.94
N PRO A 53 -2.96 17.03 11.50
CA PRO A 53 -1.60 16.79 11.01
C PRO A 53 -0.65 16.23 12.08
N ASP A 54 -0.93 16.49 13.35
CA ASP A 54 -0.12 16.04 14.49
C ASP A 54 -0.53 14.65 15.00
N ASP A 55 -1.65 14.11 14.53
CA ASP A 55 -2.08 12.79 14.95
C ASP A 55 -1.17 11.71 14.35
N PRO A 56 -0.84 10.66 15.11
CA PRO A 56 0.01 9.59 14.64
C PRO A 56 -0.69 8.76 13.57
N VAL A 57 0.01 8.47 12.47
CA VAL A 57 -0.46 7.62 11.39
C VAL A 57 0.28 6.28 11.33
N VAL A 58 1.53 6.25 11.76
CA VAL A 58 2.35 5.04 11.81
C VAL A 58 2.92 4.89 13.21
N ARG A 59 2.87 3.66 13.73
CA ARG A 59 3.58 3.27 14.94
C ARG A 59 4.77 2.38 14.55
N ALA A 60 5.97 2.92 14.68
CA ALA A 60 7.23 2.23 14.45
C ALA A 60 7.85 1.78 15.77
N ALA A 61 8.92 0.98 15.70
CA ALA A 61 9.60 0.48 16.89
C ALA A 61 10.27 1.59 17.72
N ASP A 62 10.65 2.68 17.07
CA ASP A 62 11.37 3.84 17.60
C ASP A 62 10.45 5.04 17.90
N GLY A 63 9.13 4.90 17.73
CA GLY A 63 8.18 5.96 18.07
C GLY A 63 6.95 6.01 17.15
N GLU A 64 6.17 7.06 17.32
CA GLU A 64 5.00 7.35 16.50
C GLU A 64 5.34 8.44 15.47
N ILE A 65 4.87 8.27 14.24
CA ILE A 65 5.10 9.19 13.14
C ILE A 65 3.78 9.90 12.84
N PRO A 66 3.71 11.24 12.99
CA PRO A 66 2.50 11.98 12.67
C PRO A 66 2.29 12.13 11.16
N HIS A 67 1.05 12.41 10.76
CA HIS A 67 0.67 12.58 9.35
C HIS A 67 1.54 13.61 8.64
N ARG A 68 1.80 14.77 9.26
CA ARG A 68 2.59 15.84 8.66
C ARG A 68 3.99 15.39 8.26
N ASP A 69 4.67 14.59 9.11
CA ASP A 69 6.06 14.21 8.89
C ASP A 69 6.17 13.14 7.79
N LEU A 70 5.22 12.20 7.76
CA LEU A 70 5.12 11.21 6.69
C LEU A 70 4.83 11.87 5.34
N LEU A 71 3.90 12.84 5.30
CA LEU A 71 3.56 13.56 4.08
C LEU A 71 4.69 14.50 3.64
N ALA A 72 5.38 15.16 4.56
CA ALA A 72 6.53 16.00 4.25
C ALA A 72 7.70 15.19 3.66
N ALA A 73 7.96 14.01 4.21
CA ALA A 73 8.95 13.08 3.66
C ALA A 73 8.58 12.64 2.23
N ALA A 74 7.32 12.29 2.00
CA ALA A 74 6.83 11.93 0.68
C ALA A 74 6.97 13.09 -0.32
N ALA A 75 6.58 14.30 0.04
CA ALA A 75 6.73 15.50 -0.79
C ALA A 75 8.20 15.78 -1.14
N SER A 76 9.11 15.61 -0.17
CA SER A 76 10.55 15.76 -0.42
C SER A 76 11.09 14.75 -1.44
N VAL A 77 10.56 13.54 -1.45
CA VAL A 77 10.91 12.51 -2.45
C VAL A 77 10.39 12.89 -3.84
N VAL A 78 9.13 13.37 -3.91
CA VAL A 78 8.54 13.86 -5.17
C VAL A 78 9.40 14.97 -5.77
N ASP A 79 9.74 15.98 -4.99
CA ASP A 79 10.52 17.14 -5.46
C ASP A 79 11.94 16.75 -5.89
N ARG A 80 12.59 15.87 -5.13
CA ARG A 80 13.99 15.45 -5.38
C ARG A 80 14.13 14.61 -6.64
N HIS A 81 13.17 13.72 -6.90
CA HIS A 81 13.23 12.76 -7.99
C HIS A 81 12.33 13.13 -9.17
N GLY A 82 11.58 14.24 -9.08
CA GLY A 82 10.69 14.69 -10.15
C GLY A 82 9.56 13.71 -10.45
N ILE A 83 9.01 13.07 -9.40
CA ILE A 83 7.91 12.10 -9.56
C ILE A 83 6.65 12.84 -10.01
N ASP A 84 5.97 12.30 -11.02
CA ASP A 84 4.73 12.83 -11.57
C ASP A 84 3.69 11.72 -11.82
N ALA A 85 2.59 12.08 -12.47
CA ALA A 85 1.49 11.15 -12.75
C ALA A 85 1.85 10.03 -13.75
N GLU A 86 2.91 10.19 -14.53
CA GLU A 86 3.38 9.18 -15.49
C GLU A 86 4.44 8.26 -14.89
N THR A 87 5.02 8.65 -13.73
CA THR A 87 6.10 7.93 -13.07
C THR A 87 5.61 6.63 -12.43
N ARG A 88 6.32 5.55 -12.67
CA ARG A 88 6.12 4.24 -12.03
C ARG A 88 7.23 4.00 -11.01
N VAL A 89 6.87 3.96 -9.73
CA VAL A 89 7.81 3.77 -8.63
C VAL A 89 7.79 2.31 -8.18
N ALA A 90 8.90 1.61 -8.34
CA ALA A 90 9.07 0.23 -7.88
C ALA A 90 9.57 0.20 -6.43
N LEU A 91 8.78 -0.40 -5.55
CA LEU A 91 9.16 -0.57 -4.15
C LEU A 91 10.04 -1.82 -4.01
N ARG A 92 11.33 -1.60 -3.70
CA ARG A 92 12.34 -2.64 -3.48
C ARG A 92 12.75 -2.78 -2.02
N SER A 93 12.05 -2.07 -1.13
CA SER A 93 12.26 -2.06 0.31
C SER A 93 11.07 -2.68 1.04
N ASP A 94 11.28 -3.12 2.28
CA ASP A 94 10.21 -3.67 3.11
C ASP A 94 9.23 -2.56 3.53
N LEU A 95 7.92 -2.80 3.36
CA LEU A 95 6.86 -1.91 3.80
C LEU A 95 6.76 -1.78 5.34
N ALA A 96 7.40 -2.66 6.10
CA ALA A 96 7.53 -2.48 7.55
C ALA A 96 8.38 -1.26 7.91
N ASP A 97 9.21 -0.76 6.97
CA ASP A 97 9.91 0.50 7.12
C ASP A 97 8.98 1.66 6.70
N SER A 98 8.64 2.52 7.66
CA SER A 98 7.77 3.68 7.40
C SER A 98 8.33 4.66 6.36
N ARG A 99 9.66 4.69 6.18
CA ARG A 99 10.32 5.49 5.16
C ARG A 99 10.05 4.93 3.75
N ALA A 100 9.98 3.60 3.63
CA ALA A 100 9.58 2.93 2.40
C ALA A 100 8.11 3.21 2.04
N LEU A 101 7.24 3.29 3.05
CA LEU A 101 5.85 3.72 2.87
C LEU A 101 5.78 5.15 2.32
N ALA A 102 6.53 6.09 2.90
CA ALA A 102 6.57 7.48 2.44
C ALA A 102 7.06 7.60 1.00
N ALA A 103 8.20 6.96 0.69
CA ALA A 103 8.87 7.10 -0.60
C ALA A 103 8.25 6.27 -1.71
N GLY A 104 7.88 5.02 -1.41
CA GLY A 104 7.45 4.04 -2.40
C GLY A 104 5.94 3.98 -2.62
N VAL A 105 5.14 4.50 -1.69
CA VAL A 105 3.68 4.45 -1.77
C VAL A 105 3.07 5.85 -1.79
N ILE A 106 3.30 6.63 -0.74
CA ILE A 106 2.62 7.93 -0.59
C ILE A 106 3.13 8.93 -1.63
N ALA A 107 4.44 8.98 -1.87
CA ALA A 107 5.02 9.91 -2.84
C ALA A 107 4.40 9.76 -4.24
N PRO A 108 4.43 8.60 -4.91
CA PRO A 108 3.83 8.47 -6.23
C PRO A 108 2.31 8.68 -6.21
N LEU A 109 1.58 8.14 -5.22
CA LEU A 109 0.12 8.29 -5.17
C LEU A 109 -0.31 9.75 -4.96
N SER A 110 0.48 10.56 -4.26
CA SER A 110 0.15 11.98 -4.00
C SER A 110 0.13 12.83 -5.28
N VAL A 111 0.81 12.39 -6.33
CA VAL A 111 0.90 13.08 -7.63
C VAL A 111 0.21 12.30 -8.76
N GLY A 112 -0.50 11.21 -8.44
CA GLY A 112 -1.21 10.38 -9.43
C GLY A 112 -0.33 9.37 -10.16
N GLY A 113 0.89 9.15 -9.71
CA GLY A 113 1.81 8.14 -10.24
C GLY A 113 1.41 6.70 -9.87
N THR A 114 2.20 5.75 -10.32
CA THR A 114 1.94 4.31 -10.14
C THR A 114 2.91 3.69 -9.15
N VAL A 115 2.40 2.89 -8.21
CA VAL A 115 3.20 2.05 -7.32
C VAL A 115 3.33 0.65 -7.93
N VAL A 116 4.56 0.15 -8.05
CA VAL A 116 4.86 -1.22 -8.47
C VAL A 116 5.36 -1.99 -7.25
N LEU A 117 4.53 -2.90 -6.74
CA LEU A 117 4.91 -3.82 -5.66
C LEU A 117 5.57 -5.05 -6.25
N THR A 118 6.70 -5.45 -5.69
CA THR A 118 7.48 -6.59 -6.16
C THR A 118 7.46 -7.71 -5.13
N HIS A 119 7.18 -8.93 -5.57
CA HIS A 119 7.14 -10.12 -4.73
C HIS A 119 8.38 -11.00 -4.99
N GLY A 120 9.37 -10.91 -4.12
CA GLY A 120 10.53 -11.81 -4.11
C GLY A 120 11.47 -11.68 -5.31
N GLU A 121 12.40 -12.64 -5.42
CA GLU A 121 13.42 -12.65 -6.48
C GLU A 121 12.84 -12.95 -7.87
N SER A 122 11.73 -13.66 -7.95
CA SER A 122 11.09 -14.04 -9.22
C SER A 122 10.61 -12.84 -10.03
N ASP A 123 10.23 -11.75 -9.37
CA ASP A 123 9.70 -10.55 -10.03
C ASP A 123 10.81 -9.62 -10.52
N ARG A 124 12.06 -9.83 -10.06
CA ARG A 124 13.20 -9.02 -10.51
C ARG A 124 13.56 -9.28 -11.98
N GLU A 125 13.24 -10.45 -12.49
CA GLU A 125 13.54 -10.87 -13.87
C GLU A 125 12.40 -10.57 -14.86
N SER A 126 11.16 -10.39 -14.39
CA SER A 126 10.02 -10.06 -15.24
C SER A 126 9.98 -8.55 -15.51
N GLY A 127 10.02 -8.15 -16.76
CA GLY A 127 9.95 -6.74 -17.17
C GLY A 127 8.64 -6.02 -16.76
N GLU A 128 7.62 -6.77 -16.36
CA GLU A 128 6.33 -6.24 -15.91
C GLU A 128 6.40 -5.59 -14.52
N SER A 129 7.31 -6.05 -13.66
CA SER A 129 7.54 -5.51 -12.32
C SER A 129 8.59 -4.39 -12.28
N ARG A 130 8.92 -3.81 -13.44
CA ARG A 130 9.88 -2.71 -13.54
C ARG A 130 9.19 -1.36 -13.44
N GLY A 131 9.79 -0.47 -12.63
CA GLY A 131 9.44 0.95 -12.53
C GLY A 131 10.40 1.84 -13.33
N ASP A 132 10.13 3.13 -13.29
CA ASP A 132 11.06 4.16 -13.77
C ASP A 132 12.05 4.51 -12.68
N LEU A 133 11.61 4.48 -11.41
CA LEU A 133 12.37 4.76 -10.21
C LEU A 133 12.25 3.60 -9.22
N ALA A 134 13.37 3.13 -8.64
CA ALA A 134 13.38 2.16 -7.55
C ALA A 134 13.52 2.86 -6.18
N VAL A 135 12.70 2.47 -5.23
CA VAL A 135 12.87 2.84 -3.81
C VAL A 135 13.62 1.72 -3.10
N VAL A 136 14.82 2.03 -2.64
CA VAL A 136 15.78 1.08 -2.03
C VAL A 136 16.19 1.54 -0.63
N VAL A 137 16.64 0.60 0.21
CA VAL A 137 17.11 0.91 1.57
C VAL A 137 18.37 1.78 1.54
N ASP A 138 19.28 1.45 0.64
CA ASP A 138 20.54 2.16 0.41
C ASP A 138 20.98 2.02 -1.06
N ASP A 139 22.00 2.77 -1.46
CA ASP A 139 22.51 2.79 -2.84
C ASP A 139 23.24 1.50 -3.25
N GLU A 140 23.56 0.62 -2.31
CA GLU A 140 24.24 -0.66 -2.57
C GLU A 140 23.27 -1.75 -3.04
N VAL A 141 21.95 -1.55 -2.82
CA VAL A 141 20.93 -2.49 -3.26
C VAL A 141 20.83 -2.48 -4.79
N GLU A 142 21.07 -3.62 -5.41
CA GLU A 142 20.88 -3.77 -6.86
C GLU A 142 19.40 -3.70 -7.22
N ALA A 143 19.08 -2.83 -8.17
CA ALA A 143 17.74 -2.68 -8.73
C ALA A 143 17.83 -2.59 -10.26
N PRO A 144 16.86 -3.16 -11.00
CA PRO A 144 16.86 -3.13 -12.45
C PRO A 144 16.50 -1.76 -13.04
N GLU A 145 16.00 -0.84 -12.21
CA GLU A 145 15.67 0.53 -12.57
C GLU A 145 16.96 1.36 -12.75
N ALA A 146 16.89 2.32 -13.69
CA ALA A 146 18.03 3.21 -13.96
C ALA A 146 18.22 4.24 -12.85
N ASP A 147 17.12 4.70 -12.28
CA ASP A 147 17.07 5.69 -11.21
C ASP A 147 16.70 5.05 -9.88
N ARG A 148 17.31 5.56 -8.80
CA ARG A 148 17.10 5.06 -7.44
C ARG A 148 16.82 6.20 -6.47
N ALA A 149 15.87 5.97 -5.57
CA ALA A 149 15.59 6.82 -4.42
C ALA A 149 15.92 6.04 -3.16
N THR A 150 16.87 6.52 -2.39
CA THR A 150 17.12 6.00 -1.04
C THR A 150 16.05 6.49 -0.07
N LEU A 151 15.84 5.71 1.00
CA LEU A 151 14.80 6.02 1.98
C LEU A 151 15.05 7.38 2.62
N PRO A 152 14.00 8.24 2.72
CA PRO A 152 14.12 9.56 3.34
C PRO A 152 14.35 9.44 4.84
N THR A 153 14.87 10.50 5.46
CA THR A 153 14.92 10.60 6.92
C THR A 153 13.53 10.97 7.44
N LEU A 154 13.02 10.20 8.41
CA LEU A 154 11.83 10.54 9.19
C LEU A 154 12.30 10.88 10.61
N GLU A 155 11.92 12.03 11.10
CA GLU A 155 12.14 12.38 12.49
C GLU A 155 10.95 11.87 13.29
N SER A 156 11.19 10.92 14.20
CA SER A 156 10.20 10.48 15.20
C SER A 156 10.21 11.47 16.37
N CYS A 157 9.01 11.85 16.81
CA CYS A 157 8.81 12.63 18.04
C CYS A 157 8.85 11.75 19.26
#